data_ebfc39b589f4fdb8f02b8c4547c0dd51
#
_entry.id   ebfc39b589f4fdb8f02b8c4547c0dd51
#
_cell.length_a   1.000
_cell.length_b   1.000
_cell.length_c   1.000
_cell.angle_alpha   90.00
_cell.angle_beta   90.00
_cell.angle_gamma   90.00
#
_symmetry.space_group_name_H-M   'P 1'
#
loop_
_entity.id
_entity.type
_entity.pdbx_description
1 polymer ?
#
loop_
_entity_poly.entity_id
_entity_poly.type
_entity_poly.pdbx_seq_one_letter_code
_entity_poly.pdbx_strand_id
1 'polypeptide(L)'
;MKNIVICCDGTGNEINENISNVLKLYRCLRKTEKTTPHQAVFYDPGVGTLAQPDTWHRFKANFNLVLGLATGYGLDDNVLSAYSFLVHNYEEGDRIFLFGFSRGAYTVRVLAGLIHKIGLISPDQVNLAGSGLVAYKQYSSSTPKAGRGLVSETSDEDGPLPADRFDLAAQFARITSTRWPTIHFVGVWDTVASVIVPRADRFFVGFSLEELAFTIANPSVRIFRQAAAIDERRCMFRLKAWTDPQMFRHNRFNDAHAEPQDIRQVWFAGVHSDVGGGYPEKDSALSKYPLLWMIDEAMAAGLSVNPRTVNQLAWGVQRKNSPFSYVAPSIRGMLHDSMTAAWRLLEFLPKSATYKEWPQRQVHFGCYIPDREPRFIPDGAHIHESVLMRIAEMPDYRPVNLPAAYERVPLPVKGDG
;
A
#
# COMPACT_ATOMS: atom_id res chain seq x y z
N MET A 1 -1.80 -26.68 3.45
CA MET A 1 -2.25 -25.28 3.33
C MET A 1 -1.68 -24.46 4.48
N LYS A 2 -0.88 -23.45 4.17
CA LYS A 2 -0.30 -22.51 5.12
C LYS A 2 -0.63 -21.07 4.70
N ASN A 3 -0.37 -20.11 5.57
CA ASN A 3 -0.41 -18.69 5.21
C ASN A 3 1.02 -18.25 4.87
N ILE A 4 1.18 -17.52 3.76
CA ILE A 4 2.43 -16.86 3.42
C ILE A 4 2.18 -15.37 3.56
N VAL A 5 2.89 -14.72 4.47
CA VAL A 5 2.64 -13.34 4.86
C VAL A 5 3.85 -12.47 4.49
N ILE A 6 3.63 -11.52 3.61
CA ILE A 6 4.63 -10.53 3.18
C ILE A 6 4.28 -9.19 3.81
N CYS A 7 5.24 -8.59 4.49
CA CYS A 7 5.13 -7.28 5.13
C CYS A 7 6.21 -6.36 4.57
N CYS A 8 5.84 -5.35 3.77
CA CYS A 8 6.76 -4.36 3.20
C CYS A 8 6.52 -3.00 3.85
N ASP A 9 7.53 -2.47 4.51
CA ASP A 9 7.43 -1.19 5.22
C ASP A 9 7.75 0.02 4.33
N GLY A 10 7.38 1.20 4.82
CA GLY A 10 7.68 2.46 4.16
C GLY A 10 9.16 2.84 4.28
N THR A 11 9.56 3.87 3.55
CA THR A 11 10.94 4.36 3.56
C THR A 11 11.30 5.00 4.88
N GLY A 12 12.50 4.70 5.37
CA GLY A 12 13.05 5.33 6.58
C GLY A 12 12.38 4.85 7.88
N ASN A 13 11.59 3.78 7.83
CA ASN A 13 11.09 3.11 9.01
C ASN A 13 12.16 2.11 9.48
N GLU A 14 13.18 2.64 10.13
CA GLU A 14 14.17 1.78 10.80
C GLU A 14 13.50 0.96 11.91
N ILE A 15 14.08 -0.20 12.21
CA ILE A 15 13.73 -0.99 13.40
C ILE A 15 14.30 -0.24 14.63
N ASN A 16 13.67 0.88 14.97
CA ASN A 16 14.01 1.73 16.11
C ASN A 16 12.78 1.92 17.02
N GLU A 17 12.77 2.97 17.83
CA GLU A 17 11.66 3.26 18.76
C GLU A 17 10.35 3.68 18.05
N ASN A 18 10.42 4.22 16.83
CA ASN A 18 9.30 4.77 16.06
C ASN A 18 8.81 3.76 15.01
N ILE A 19 8.11 2.72 15.44
CA ILE A 19 7.70 1.61 14.58
C ILE A 19 6.37 1.87 13.85
N SER A 20 6.33 1.46 12.56
CA SER A 20 5.14 1.52 11.72
C SER A 20 4.06 0.50 12.13
N ASN A 21 2.85 0.65 11.54
CA ASN A 21 1.79 -0.33 11.70
C ASN A 21 2.11 -1.67 11.00
N VAL A 22 2.90 -1.65 9.93
CA VAL A 22 3.38 -2.88 9.27
C VAL A 22 4.27 -3.66 10.22
N LEU A 23 5.23 -3.01 10.88
CA LEU A 23 6.11 -3.67 11.84
C LEU A 23 5.35 -4.12 13.10
N LYS A 24 4.36 -3.31 13.56
CA LYS A 24 3.47 -3.72 14.66
C LYS A 24 2.67 -4.98 14.30
N LEU A 25 2.08 -5.02 13.10
CA LEU A 25 1.37 -6.20 12.60
C LEU A 25 2.31 -7.40 12.51
N TYR A 26 3.49 -7.26 11.89
CA TYR A 26 4.49 -8.33 11.80
C TYR A 26 4.84 -8.91 13.18
N ARG A 27 4.98 -8.05 14.20
CA ARG A 27 5.23 -8.49 15.57
C ARG A 27 4.04 -9.21 16.19
N CYS A 28 2.82 -8.89 15.78
CA CYS A 28 1.59 -9.55 16.26
C CYS A 28 1.38 -10.94 15.64
N LEU A 29 2.01 -11.26 14.49
CA LEU A 29 1.82 -12.54 13.81
C LEU A 29 2.27 -13.73 14.70
N ARG A 30 1.53 -14.81 14.66
CA ARG A 30 1.97 -16.10 15.21
C ARG A 30 2.95 -16.73 14.21
N LYS A 31 4.18 -16.96 14.68
CA LYS A 31 5.31 -17.46 13.85
C LYS A 31 5.90 -18.75 14.41
N THR A 32 5.18 -19.45 15.27
CA THR A 32 5.65 -20.70 15.86
C THR A 32 5.22 -21.90 15.02
N GLU A 33 5.99 -22.96 15.01
CA GLU A 33 5.67 -24.22 14.31
C GLU A 33 4.33 -24.83 14.75
N LYS A 34 3.89 -24.54 15.98
CA LYS A 34 2.60 -24.99 16.52
C LYS A 34 1.41 -24.17 16.02
N THR A 35 1.65 -23.13 15.20
CA THR A 35 0.58 -22.30 14.67
C THR A 35 -0.20 -23.05 13.59
N THR A 36 -1.51 -23.08 13.71
CA THR A 36 -2.39 -23.72 12.72
C THR A 36 -3.40 -22.67 12.20
N PRO A 37 -3.45 -22.43 10.89
CA PRO A 37 -2.50 -22.89 9.87
C PRO A 37 -1.08 -22.32 10.09
N HIS A 38 -0.04 -23.06 9.69
CA HIS A 38 1.34 -22.57 9.73
C HIS A 38 1.47 -21.24 8.96
N GLN A 39 2.34 -20.34 9.42
CA GLN A 39 2.58 -19.05 8.77
C GLN A 39 4.06 -18.86 8.44
N ALA A 40 4.39 -18.82 7.14
CA ALA A 40 5.69 -18.36 6.66
C ALA A 40 5.65 -16.84 6.49
N VAL A 41 6.56 -16.12 7.14
CA VAL A 41 6.48 -14.66 7.25
C VAL A 41 7.76 -13.99 6.77
N PHE A 42 7.61 -13.02 5.88
CA PHE A 42 8.67 -12.15 5.38
C PHE A 42 8.42 -10.70 5.81
N TYR A 43 9.48 -10.00 6.20
CA TYR A 43 9.44 -8.57 6.51
C TYR A 43 10.56 -7.85 5.77
N ASP A 44 10.17 -6.81 5.03
CA ASP A 44 11.07 -5.88 4.36
C ASP A 44 10.98 -4.51 5.06
N PRO A 45 12.08 -4.00 5.62
CA PRO A 45 12.08 -2.69 6.30
C PRO A 45 11.95 -1.50 5.34
N GLY A 46 11.91 -1.75 4.02
CA GLY A 46 11.84 -0.70 3.01
C GLY A 46 13.21 -0.12 2.62
N VAL A 47 13.23 0.68 1.55
CA VAL A 47 14.46 1.28 1.03
C VAL A 47 15.01 2.36 1.94
N GLY A 48 16.35 2.37 2.09
CA GLY A 48 17.09 3.40 2.84
C GLY A 48 17.46 3.01 4.26
N THR A 49 17.11 1.80 4.71
CA THR A 49 17.45 1.33 6.07
C THR A 49 18.81 0.66 6.19
N LEU A 50 19.41 0.22 5.07
CA LEU A 50 20.70 -0.49 5.06
C LEU A 50 21.89 0.39 4.61
N ALA A 51 21.68 1.65 4.25
CA ALA A 51 22.75 2.55 3.84
C ALA A 51 23.31 3.30 5.06
N GLN A 52 24.50 2.95 5.45
CA GLN A 52 25.47 3.57 6.37
C GLN A 52 24.97 4.65 7.37
N PRO A 53 25.38 4.58 8.65
CA PRO A 53 24.92 5.46 9.74
C PRO A 53 25.07 6.97 9.48
N ASP A 54 26.04 7.37 8.64
CA ASP A 54 26.33 8.78 8.33
C ASP A 54 25.34 9.42 7.34
N THR A 55 24.55 8.61 6.60
CA THR A 55 23.64 9.14 5.57
C THR A 55 22.36 9.71 6.19
N TRP A 56 21.93 9.22 7.36
CA TRP A 56 20.70 9.65 8.03
C TRP A 56 20.72 11.10 8.52
N HIS A 57 21.85 11.57 9.05
CA HIS A 57 21.99 12.97 9.44
C HIS A 57 21.98 13.93 8.24
N ARG A 58 22.42 13.47 7.07
CA ARG A 58 22.32 14.21 5.79
C ARG A 58 20.91 14.17 5.22
N PHE A 59 20.11 13.16 5.53
CA PHE A 59 18.72 13.03 5.07
C PHE A 59 17.80 14.13 5.59
N LYS A 60 18.02 14.61 6.79
CA LYS A 60 17.27 15.74 7.37
C LYS A 60 17.64 17.09 6.76
N ALA A 61 18.79 17.19 6.12
CA ALA A 61 19.36 18.47 5.67
C ALA A 61 19.25 18.77 4.17
N ASN A 62 18.95 17.80 3.30
CA ASN A 62 19.02 18.03 1.85
C ASN A 62 17.76 17.63 1.08
N PHE A 63 17.07 18.64 0.55
CA PHE A 63 15.97 18.54 -0.40
C PHE A 63 16.25 17.62 -1.63
N ASN A 64 17.50 17.59 -2.11
CA ASN A 64 17.93 16.73 -3.22
C ASN A 64 17.87 15.24 -2.86
N LEU A 65 17.89 14.88 -1.58
CA LEU A 65 17.74 13.51 -1.11
C LEU A 65 16.28 13.06 -1.09
N VAL A 66 15.35 13.97 -0.78
CA VAL A 66 13.89 13.69 -0.86
C VAL A 66 13.50 13.39 -2.31
N LEU A 67 14.09 14.10 -3.27
CA LEU A 67 13.93 13.80 -4.71
C LEU A 67 14.58 12.47 -5.11
N GLY A 68 15.74 12.13 -4.58
CA GLY A 68 16.41 10.84 -4.81
C GLY A 68 15.62 9.65 -4.26
N LEU A 69 14.93 9.83 -3.14
CA LEU A 69 14.01 8.81 -2.57
C LEU A 69 12.76 8.60 -3.43
N ALA A 70 12.40 9.58 -4.21
CA ALA A 70 11.26 9.53 -5.11
C ALA A 70 11.55 8.82 -6.45
N THR A 71 12.81 8.50 -6.76
CA THR A 71 13.23 7.94 -8.05
C THR A 71 13.11 6.43 -8.19
N GLY A 72 12.34 5.74 -7.38
CA GLY A 72 12.11 4.28 -7.51
C GLY A 72 13.34 3.39 -7.22
N TYR A 73 14.45 3.98 -6.81
CA TYR A 73 15.66 3.23 -6.44
C TYR A 73 15.35 2.30 -5.25
N GLY A 74 15.63 1.02 -5.40
CA GLY A 74 15.38 -0.01 -4.38
C GLY A 74 13.96 -0.62 -4.39
N LEU A 75 13.00 -0.11 -5.18
CA LEU A 75 11.70 -0.75 -5.33
C LEU A 75 11.85 -2.14 -5.94
N ASP A 76 12.68 -2.26 -6.96
CA ASP A 76 12.89 -3.51 -7.68
C ASP A 76 13.50 -4.58 -6.79
N ASP A 77 14.50 -4.22 -5.99
CA ASP A 77 15.15 -5.14 -5.05
C ASP A 77 14.18 -5.66 -3.99
N ASN A 78 13.32 -4.78 -3.46
CA ASN A 78 12.31 -5.15 -2.48
C ASN A 78 11.25 -6.07 -3.10
N VAL A 79 10.77 -5.76 -4.32
CA VAL A 79 9.83 -6.62 -5.05
C VAL A 79 10.46 -7.99 -5.33
N LEU A 80 11.71 -8.03 -5.82
CA LEU A 80 12.42 -9.27 -6.14
C LEU A 80 12.70 -10.11 -4.89
N SER A 81 13.05 -9.49 -3.78
CA SER A 81 13.26 -10.19 -2.50
C SER A 81 11.98 -10.84 -2.00
N ALA A 82 10.85 -10.10 -2.00
CA ALA A 82 9.55 -10.62 -1.62
C ALA A 82 9.04 -11.69 -2.60
N TYR A 83 9.26 -11.50 -3.90
CA TYR A 83 8.94 -12.49 -4.94
C TYR A 83 9.74 -13.77 -4.77
N SER A 84 11.05 -13.67 -4.53
CA SER A 84 11.92 -14.83 -4.29
C SER A 84 11.48 -15.60 -3.04
N PHE A 85 11.09 -14.90 -1.98
CA PHE A 85 10.53 -15.56 -0.79
C PHE A 85 9.25 -16.35 -1.13
N LEU A 86 8.33 -15.78 -1.94
CA LEU A 86 7.14 -16.49 -2.40
C LEU A 86 7.48 -17.70 -3.26
N VAL A 87 8.42 -17.57 -4.20
CA VAL A 87 8.87 -18.66 -5.09
C VAL A 87 9.31 -19.88 -4.29
N HIS A 88 10.08 -19.69 -3.20
CA HIS A 88 10.61 -20.78 -2.39
C HIS A 88 9.60 -21.36 -1.38
N ASN A 89 8.60 -20.57 -0.96
CA ASN A 89 7.71 -20.98 0.13
C ASN A 89 6.31 -21.35 -0.32
N TYR A 90 5.88 -20.97 -1.53
CA TYR A 90 4.53 -21.22 -1.98
C TYR A 90 4.35 -22.67 -2.47
N GLU A 91 3.29 -23.30 -1.98
CA GLU A 91 2.74 -24.56 -2.45
C GLU A 91 1.27 -24.34 -2.87
N GLU A 92 0.79 -25.17 -3.79
CA GLU A 92 -0.60 -25.05 -4.27
C GLU A 92 -1.59 -25.18 -3.11
N GLY A 93 -2.57 -24.28 -3.08
CA GLY A 93 -3.55 -24.18 -2.00
C GLY A 93 -3.14 -23.28 -0.84
N ASP A 94 -1.92 -22.76 -0.79
CA ASP A 94 -1.51 -21.80 0.24
C ASP A 94 -2.17 -20.43 0.03
N ARG A 95 -2.39 -19.70 1.13
CA ARG A 95 -2.97 -18.37 1.12
C ARG A 95 -1.91 -17.29 1.24
N ILE A 96 -1.88 -16.39 0.27
CA ILE A 96 -0.94 -15.26 0.23
C ILE A 96 -1.59 -14.03 0.86
N PHE A 97 -0.94 -13.47 1.89
CA PHE A 97 -1.31 -12.21 2.54
C PHE A 97 -0.20 -11.19 2.30
N LEU A 98 -0.56 -10.02 1.77
CA LEU A 98 0.36 -8.95 1.47
C LEU A 98 0.01 -7.73 2.30
N PHE A 99 0.98 -7.19 3.06
CA PHE A 99 0.79 -5.98 3.85
C PHE A 99 1.83 -4.94 3.51
N GLY A 100 1.43 -3.66 3.48
CA GLY A 100 2.37 -2.59 3.21
C GLY A 100 1.92 -1.22 3.67
N PHE A 101 2.89 -0.33 3.92
CA PHE A 101 2.66 1.07 4.24
C PHE A 101 3.40 1.97 3.25
N SER A 102 2.74 3.08 2.82
CA SER A 102 3.42 4.08 1.99
C SER A 102 3.98 3.47 0.69
N ARG A 103 5.30 3.57 0.45
CA ARG A 103 5.98 2.91 -0.67
C ARG A 103 5.96 1.39 -0.55
N GLY A 104 6.03 0.84 0.66
CA GLY A 104 5.86 -0.60 0.88
C GLY A 104 4.46 -1.08 0.48
N ALA A 105 3.42 -0.23 0.65
CA ALA A 105 2.09 -0.50 0.11
C ALA A 105 2.10 -0.55 -1.43
N TYR A 106 2.87 0.30 -2.09
CA TYR A 106 3.05 0.24 -3.53
C TYR A 106 3.88 -0.99 -3.93
N THR A 107 4.94 -1.34 -3.19
CA THR A 107 5.75 -2.55 -3.40
C THR A 107 4.89 -3.82 -3.43
N VAL A 108 4.00 -4.00 -2.45
CA VAL A 108 3.13 -5.20 -2.43
C VAL A 108 2.09 -5.21 -3.54
N ARG A 109 1.64 -4.04 -4.02
CA ARG A 109 0.76 -3.96 -5.21
C ARG A 109 1.52 -4.29 -6.50
N VAL A 110 2.76 -3.85 -6.63
CA VAL A 110 3.65 -4.21 -7.75
C VAL A 110 3.92 -5.70 -7.73
N LEU A 111 4.21 -6.28 -6.56
CA LEU A 111 4.37 -7.72 -6.38
C LEU A 111 3.10 -8.47 -6.80
N ALA A 112 1.93 -7.99 -6.39
CA ALA A 112 0.64 -8.56 -6.81
C ALA A 112 0.45 -8.49 -8.33
N GLY A 113 0.81 -7.37 -8.97
CA GLY A 113 0.77 -7.20 -10.42
C GLY A 113 1.77 -8.13 -11.14
N LEU A 114 2.97 -8.30 -10.61
CA LEU A 114 3.97 -9.23 -11.12
C LEU A 114 3.46 -10.69 -11.06
N ILE A 115 2.91 -11.11 -9.93
CA ILE A 115 2.30 -12.44 -9.76
C ILE A 115 1.13 -12.63 -10.75
N HIS A 116 0.28 -11.62 -10.92
CA HIS A 116 -0.82 -11.69 -11.87
C HIS A 116 -0.32 -11.84 -13.31
N LYS A 117 0.70 -11.10 -13.74
CA LYS A 117 1.15 -11.06 -15.13
C LYS A 117 2.16 -12.15 -15.48
N ILE A 118 3.06 -12.46 -14.56
CA ILE A 118 4.18 -13.41 -14.76
C ILE A 118 3.92 -14.75 -14.05
N GLY A 119 3.15 -14.77 -12.96
CA GLY A 119 3.02 -15.93 -12.07
C GLY A 119 4.18 -16.08 -11.09
N LEU A 120 4.31 -17.25 -10.47
CA LEU A 120 5.45 -17.66 -9.67
C LEU A 120 6.26 -18.72 -10.42
N ILE A 121 7.48 -18.40 -10.78
CA ILE A 121 8.43 -19.32 -11.43
C ILE A 121 8.82 -20.48 -10.52
N SER A 122 9.44 -21.51 -11.08
CA SER A 122 10.03 -22.61 -10.30
C SER A 122 11.18 -22.12 -9.41
N PRO A 123 11.38 -22.68 -8.20
CA PRO A 123 12.52 -22.33 -7.34
C PRO A 123 13.89 -22.42 -8.03
N ASP A 124 14.07 -23.40 -8.90
CA ASP A 124 15.33 -23.59 -9.66
C ASP A 124 15.58 -22.48 -10.70
N GLN A 125 14.55 -21.68 -11.02
CA GLN A 125 14.59 -20.60 -12.00
C GLN A 125 14.58 -19.21 -11.36
N VAL A 126 14.74 -19.11 -10.04
CA VAL A 126 14.64 -17.83 -9.30
C VAL A 126 15.63 -16.77 -9.79
N ASN A 127 16.76 -17.19 -10.38
CA ASN A 127 17.73 -16.33 -11.05
C ASN A 127 17.13 -15.54 -12.23
N LEU A 128 16.00 -15.97 -12.79
CA LEU A 128 15.28 -15.30 -13.87
C LEU A 128 14.27 -14.27 -13.36
N ALA A 129 14.05 -14.13 -12.05
CA ALA A 129 13.06 -13.24 -11.47
C ALA A 129 13.25 -11.78 -11.92
N GLY A 130 14.50 -11.31 -12.01
CA GLY A 130 14.83 -9.97 -12.53
C GLY A 130 14.37 -9.77 -13.98
N SER A 131 14.55 -10.77 -14.85
CA SER A 131 14.06 -10.72 -16.24
C SER A 131 12.53 -10.70 -16.29
N GLY A 132 11.85 -11.43 -15.40
CA GLY A 132 10.40 -11.40 -15.25
C GLY A 132 9.89 -10.01 -14.84
N LEU A 133 10.55 -9.35 -13.91
CA LEU A 133 10.21 -7.99 -13.50
C LEU A 133 10.39 -6.98 -14.64
N VAL A 134 11.47 -7.10 -15.42
CA VAL A 134 11.69 -6.27 -16.61
C VAL A 134 10.58 -6.49 -17.64
N ALA A 135 10.21 -7.73 -17.94
CA ALA A 135 9.12 -8.04 -18.87
C ALA A 135 7.77 -7.47 -18.40
N TYR A 136 7.47 -7.55 -17.10
CA TYR A 136 6.27 -6.94 -16.51
C TYR A 136 6.27 -5.40 -16.62
N LYS A 137 7.40 -4.74 -16.39
CA LYS A 137 7.53 -3.29 -16.53
C LYS A 137 7.36 -2.85 -17.99
N GLN A 138 7.93 -3.57 -18.94
CA GLN A 138 7.76 -3.28 -20.36
C GLN A 138 6.30 -3.43 -20.80
N TYR A 139 5.61 -4.48 -20.34
CA TYR A 139 4.16 -4.62 -20.54
C TYR A 139 3.42 -3.40 -19.97
N SER A 140 3.74 -2.99 -18.76
CA SER A 140 3.11 -1.83 -18.11
C SER A 140 3.31 -0.52 -18.87
N SER A 141 4.48 -0.31 -19.47
CA SER A 141 4.78 0.91 -20.25
C SER A 141 4.11 0.92 -21.63
N SER A 142 3.91 -0.23 -22.25
CA SER A 142 3.29 -0.37 -23.57
C SER A 142 1.76 -0.32 -23.55
N THR A 143 1.14 -0.56 -22.38
CA THR A 143 -0.33 -0.57 -22.23
C THR A 143 -0.86 0.85 -22.01
N PRO A 144 -1.88 1.32 -22.76
CA PRO A 144 -2.52 2.60 -22.50
C PRO A 144 -3.01 2.72 -21.06
N LYS A 145 -2.95 3.93 -20.47
CA LYS A 145 -3.34 4.15 -19.06
C LYS A 145 -4.77 3.73 -18.76
N ALA A 146 -5.70 3.90 -19.71
CA ALA A 146 -7.09 3.46 -19.60
C ALA A 146 -7.27 1.92 -19.52
N GLY A 147 -6.28 1.15 -20.02
CA GLY A 147 -6.33 -0.32 -20.04
C GLY A 147 -5.57 -1.00 -18.90
N ARG A 148 -4.89 -0.25 -18.03
CA ARG A 148 -4.00 -0.83 -17.01
C ARG A 148 -4.68 -1.54 -15.84
N GLY A 149 -6.00 -1.47 -15.75
CA GLY A 149 -6.76 -2.13 -14.68
C GLY A 149 -8.11 -2.71 -15.10
N LEU A 150 -8.61 -2.39 -16.30
CA LEU A 150 -9.97 -2.70 -16.73
C LEU A 150 -10.04 -3.38 -18.11
N VAL A 151 -8.92 -3.76 -18.71
CA VAL A 151 -9.01 -4.59 -19.91
C VAL A 151 -9.51 -5.95 -19.46
N SER A 152 -10.78 -6.23 -19.73
CA SER A 152 -11.26 -7.58 -19.87
C SER A 152 -10.31 -8.25 -20.88
N GLU A 153 -9.47 -9.17 -20.40
CA GLU A 153 -8.66 -10.02 -21.28
C GLU A 153 -9.58 -10.99 -22.07
N THR A 154 -10.88 -10.80 -21.95
CA THR A 154 -11.96 -11.52 -22.66
C THR A 154 -12.63 -10.66 -23.71
N SER A 155 -11.92 -9.78 -24.41
CA SER A 155 -12.39 -9.44 -25.74
C SER A 155 -12.18 -10.69 -26.58
N ASP A 156 -13.29 -11.41 -26.87
CA ASP A 156 -13.44 -12.37 -27.95
C ASP A 156 -13.16 -11.67 -29.31
N GLU A 157 -12.07 -11.01 -29.43
CA GLU A 157 -11.45 -10.76 -30.69
C GLU A 157 -10.61 -11.99 -31.03
N ASP A 158 -11.27 -13.02 -31.55
CA ASP A 158 -10.68 -14.06 -32.40
C ASP A 158 -9.99 -13.47 -33.65
N GLY A 159 -9.59 -12.23 -33.57
CA GLY A 159 -8.67 -11.61 -34.53
C GLY A 159 -7.24 -11.94 -34.10
N PRO A 160 -6.33 -12.32 -35.02
CA PRO A 160 -4.93 -12.45 -34.68
C PRO A 160 -4.48 -11.15 -34.03
N LEU A 161 -3.98 -11.23 -32.78
CA LEU A 161 -3.33 -10.12 -32.09
C LEU A 161 -2.38 -9.45 -33.08
N PRO A 162 -2.39 -8.11 -33.24
CA PRO A 162 -1.49 -7.45 -34.16
C PRO A 162 -0.10 -7.97 -33.89
N ALA A 163 0.54 -8.51 -34.93
CA ALA A 163 1.82 -9.21 -34.86
C ALA A 163 2.99 -8.35 -34.29
N ASP A 164 2.74 -7.06 -34.05
CA ASP A 164 3.69 -6.07 -33.55
C ASP A 164 3.73 -5.92 -32.03
N ARG A 165 2.87 -6.59 -31.27
CA ARG A 165 2.95 -6.60 -29.80
C ARG A 165 3.51 -7.92 -29.30
N PHE A 166 4.83 -7.96 -29.29
CA PHE A 166 5.62 -8.99 -28.63
C PHE A 166 5.40 -8.89 -27.11
N ASP A 167 4.43 -9.59 -26.56
CA ASP A 167 4.20 -9.64 -25.12
C ASP A 167 5.30 -10.49 -24.45
N LEU A 168 6.42 -9.83 -24.12
CA LEU A 168 7.55 -10.45 -23.44
C LEU A 168 7.14 -11.14 -22.13
N ALA A 169 6.13 -10.62 -21.45
CA ALA A 169 5.62 -11.21 -20.22
C ALA A 169 4.94 -12.56 -20.49
N ALA A 170 4.13 -12.66 -21.55
CA ALA A 170 3.52 -13.93 -21.94
C ALA A 170 4.57 -14.95 -22.41
N GLN A 171 5.58 -14.50 -23.14
CA GLN A 171 6.68 -15.37 -23.57
C GLN A 171 7.52 -15.86 -22.40
N PHE A 172 7.86 -14.96 -21.48
CA PHE A 172 8.58 -15.31 -20.27
C PHE A 172 7.82 -16.38 -19.47
N ALA A 173 6.52 -16.19 -19.25
CA ALA A 173 5.68 -17.15 -18.53
C ALA A 173 5.56 -18.51 -19.25
N ARG A 174 5.66 -18.56 -20.59
CA ARG A 174 5.69 -19.82 -21.35
C ARG A 174 7.01 -20.58 -21.25
N ILE A 175 8.12 -19.87 -21.13
CA ILE A 175 9.46 -20.47 -21.05
C ILE A 175 9.75 -20.98 -19.64
N THR A 176 9.24 -20.27 -18.62
CA THR A 176 9.42 -20.63 -17.22
C THR A 176 8.28 -21.53 -16.74
N SER A 177 8.61 -22.49 -15.86
CA SER A 177 7.60 -23.36 -15.23
C SER A 177 6.81 -22.58 -14.19
N THR A 178 5.73 -21.93 -14.63
CA THR A 178 5.00 -20.91 -13.84
C THR A 178 3.80 -21.49 -13.13
N ARG A 179 3.68 -21.19 -11.84
CA ARG A 179 2.48 -21.41 -11.02
C ARG A 179 1.67 -20.12 -10.97
N TRP A 180 0.34 -20.19 -10.95
CA TRP A 180 -0.55 -19.03 -11.00
C TRP A 180 -1.38 -18.93 -9.73
N PRO A 181 -0.80 -18.51 -8.59
CA PRO A 181 -1.55 -18.34 -7.37
C PRO A 181 -2.48 -17.14 -7.43
N THR A 182 -3.59 -17.23 -6.71
CA THR A 182 -4.37 -16.06 -6.33
C THR A 182 -3.86 -15.47 -5.03
N ILE A 183 -4.11 -14.17 -4.83
CA ILE A 183 -3.73 -13.45 -3.62
C ILE A 183 -4.95 -13.37 -2.72
N HIS A 184 -4.86 -14.00 -1.57
CA HIS A 184 -5.99 -14.10 -0.66
C HIS A 184 -6.35 -12.76 -0.02
N PHE A 185 -5.34 -11.98 0.40
CA PHE A 185 -5.56 -10.71 1.10
C PHE A 185 -4.47 -9.70 0.77
N VAL A 186 -4.87 -8.46 0.49
CA VAL A 186 -3.96 -7.31 0.40
C VAL A 186 -4.43 -6.25 1.38
N GLY A 187 -3.62 -5.94 2.39
CA GLY A 187 -3.88 -4.92 3.40
C GLY A 187 -2.85 -3.80 3.35
N VAL A 188 -3.27 -2.58 3.06
CA VAL A 188 -2.35 -1.46 2.89
C VAL A 188 -2.75 -0.24 3.71
N TRP A 189 -1.73 0.46 4.24
CA TRP A 189 -1.90 1.76 4.87
C TRP A 189 -1.42 2.84 3.91
N ASP A 190 -2.29 3.74 3.60
CA ASP A 190 -2.08 5.01 2.90
C ASP A 190 -1.08 4.89 1.73
N THR A 191 -1.46 4.11 0.72
CA THR A 191 -0.61 3.87 -0.45
C THR A 191 -0.35 5.15 -1.20
N VAL A 192 0.92 5.51 -1.35
CA VAL A 192 1.34 6.63 -2.20
C VAL A 192 2.21 6.10 -3.33
N ALA A 193 1.92 6.51 -4.56
CA ALA A 193 2.74 6.19 -5.71
C ALA A 193 3.88 7.20 -5.78
N SER A 194 5.03 6.83 -5.26
CA SER A 194 6.20 7.68 -5.20
C SER A 194 7.34 7.17 -6.09
N VAL A 195 7.04 6.78 -7.32
CA VAL A 195 8.07 6.67 -8.34
C VAL A 195 8.02 7.93 -9.19
N ILE A 196 8.74 8.96 -8.76
CA ILE A 196 8.93 10.18 -9.54
C ILE A 196 10.01 9.87 -10.58
N VAL A 197 9.59 9.68 -11.82
CA VAL A 197 10.53 9.59 -12.95
C VAL A 197 10.75 10.99 -13.51
N PRO A 198 11.98 11.52 -13.52
CA PRO A 198 12.28 12.74 -14.24
C PRO A 198 12.01 12.52 -15.73
N ARG A 199 11.13 13.32 -16.32
CA ARG A 199 10.94 13.34 -17.77
C ARG A 199 11.83 14.39 -18.38
N ALA A 200 12.77 13.96 -19.22
CA ALA A 200 13.69 14.85 -19.95
C ALA A 200 13.01 15.64 -21.07
N ASP A 201 11.77 15.29 -21.44
CA ASP A 201 11.04 15.86 -22.59
C ASP A 201 10.17 17.08 -22.26
N ARG A 202 10.12 17.52 -21.00
CA ARG A 202 9.38 18.71 -20.58
C ARG A 202 10.19 19.59 -19.61
N PHE A 203 10.79 20.62 -20.15
CA PHE A 203 11.37 21.73 -19.40
C PHE A 203 10.32 22.30 -18.43
N PHE A 204 10.50 22.19 -17.12
CA PHE A 204 9.74 22.76 -16.01
C PHE A 204 8.56 21.99 -15.37
N VAL A 205 8.01 20.89 -15.93
CA VAL A 205 6.91 20.14 -15.28
C VAL A 205 7.17 18.63 -15.35
N GLY A 206 8.38 18.23 -15.07
CA GLY A 206 9.01 16.98 -15.49
C GLY A 206 8.90 15.77 -14.56
N PHE A 207 7.88 15.65 -13.69
CA PHE A 207 7.74 14.45 -12.89
C PHE A 207 6.51 13.66 -13.34
N SER A 208 6.72 12.47 -13.83
CA SER A 208 5.65 11.50 -14.10
C SER A 208 5.70 10.41 -13.05
N LEU A 209 4.56 10.10 -12.47
CA LEU A 209 4.42 8.91 -11.65
C LEU A 209 4.37 7.71 -12.59
N GLU A 210 5.33 6.79 -12.47
CA GLU A 210 5.27 5.53 -13.18
C GLU A 210 4.19 4.67 -12.52
N GLU A 211 3.10 4.46 -13.25
CA GLU A 211 2.04 3.53 -12.83
C GLU A 211 2.29 2.20 -13.51
N LEU A 212 2.63 1.19 -12.74
CA LEU A 212 2.72 -0.18 -13.25
C LEU A 212 1.31 -0.79 -13.36
N ALA A 213 1.14 -1.70 -14.30
CA ALA A 213 -0.12 -2.40 -14.52
C ALA A 213 -0.55 -3.18 -13.26
N PHE A 214 -1.86 -3.36 -13.07
CA PHE A 214 -2.44 -4.12 -11.97
C PHE A 214 -2.13 -3.60 -10.55
N THR A 215 -1.69 -2.34 -10.42
CA THR A 215 -1.42 -1.72 -9.11
C THR A 215 -2.62 -0.98 -8.50
N ILE A 216 -3.67 -0.69 -9.31
CA ILE A 216 -4.92 -0.09 -8.86
C ILE A 216 -6.14 -1.00 -9.09
N ALA A 217 -5.97 -2.04 -9.88
CA ALA A 217 -6.96 -3.07 -10.16
C ALA A 217 -6.23 -4.37 -10.46
N ASN A 218 -6.62 -5.49 -9.84
CA ASN A 218 -5.98 -6.78 -10.06
C ASN A 218 -6.97 -7.93 -9.82
N PRO A 219 -7.40 -8.64 -10.86
CA PRO A 219 -8.37 -9.73 -10.74
C PRO A 219 -7.89 -10.93 -9.92
N SER A 220 -6.58 -11.08 -9.69
CA SER A 220 -6.04 -12.16 -8.85
C SER A 220 -6.08 -11.87 -7.35
N VAL A 221 -6.51 -10.67 -6.92
CA VAL A 221 -6.68 -10.29 -5.52
C VAL A 221 -8.11 -10.55 -5.10
N ARG A 222 -8.31 -11.38 -4.06
CA ARG A 222 -9.65 -11.71 -3.57
C ARG A 222 -10.20 -10.68 -2.60
N ILE A 223 -9.40 -10.29 -1.60
CA ILE A 223 -9.76 -9.34 -0.55
C ILE A 223 -8.77 -8.18 -0.57
N PHE A 224 -9.29 -6.95 -0.69
CA PHE A 224 -8.47 -5.74 -0.64
C PHE A 224 -8.92 -4.81 0.48
N ARG A 225 -7.97 -4.35 1.29
CA ARG A 225 -8.20 -3.43 2.41
C ARG A 225 -7.22 -2.27 2.35
N GLN A 226 -7.72 -1.05 2.44
CA GLN A 226 -6.89 0.16 2.51
C GLN A 226 -7.35 1.09 3.62
N ALA A 227 -6.45 1.42 4.54
CA ALA A 227 -6.62 2.51 5.48
C ALA A 227 -6.05 3.80 4.87
N ALA A 228 -6.87 4.85 4.75
CA ALA A 228 -6.51 6.11 4.10
C ALA A 228 -6.53 7.28 5.08
N ALA A 229 -5.63 8.25 4.90
CA ALA A 229 -5.48 9.44 5.74
C ALA A 229 -6.36 10.60 5.23
N ILE A 230 -7.29 11.10 6.05
CA ILE A 230 -8.17 12.23 5.70
C ILE A 230 -7.37 13.54 5.65
N ASP A 231 -6.44 13.74 6.58
CA ASP A 231 -5.82 15.04 6.83
C ASP A 231 -4.50 15.25 6.06
N GLU A 232 -4.09 14.29 5.20
CA GLU A 232 -2.89 14.46 4.38
C GLU A 232 -3.10 15.53 3.30
N ARG A 233 -2.19 16.51 3.26
CA ARG A 233 -2.26 17.69 2.40
C ARG A 233 -1.11 17.83 1.42
N ARG A 234 -0.08 17.00 1.52
CA ARG A 234 1.07 17.04 0.61
C ARG A 234 0.66 16.49 -0.74
N CYS A 235 0.75 17.32 -1.79
CA CYS A 235 0.41 16.93 -3.15
C CYS A 235 1.23 15.76 -3.71
N MET A 236 2.43 15.50 -3.13
CA MET A 236 3.26 14.36 -3.47
C MET A 236 2.81 13.05 -2.80
N PHE A 237 1.90 13.14 -1.81
CA PHE A 237 1.34 12.01 -1.06
C PHE A 237 -0.11 11.72 -1.46
N ARG A 238 -0.39 11.80 -2.77
CA ARG A 238 -1.72 11.45 -3.28
C ARG A 238 -2.03 10.00 -3.03
N LEU A 239 -3.24 9.75 -2.55
CA LEU A 239 -3.72 8.39 -2.32
C LEU A 239 -3.85 7.65 -3.65
N LYS A 240 -3.24 6.48 -3.74
CA LYS A 240 -3.57 5.52 -4.79
C LYS A 240 -4.76 4.69 -4.32
N ALA A 241 -5.94 5.12 -4.70
CA ALA A 241 -7.15 4.35 -4.48
C ALA A 241 -7.11 3.03 -5.29
N TRP A 242 -7.81 2.03 -4.81
CA TRP A 242 -8.09 0.80 -5.56
C TRP A 242 -9.40 1.00 -6.32
N THR A 243 -9.44 0.53 -7.54
CA THR A 243 -10.67 0.62 -8.35
C THR A 243 -11.76 -0.28 -7.73
N ASP A 244 -12.95 0.26 -7.59
CA ASP A 244 -14.12 -0.41 -7.03
C ASP A 244 -15.35 0.02 -7.84
N PRO A 245 -16.20 -0.94 -8.32
CA PRO A 245 -16.12 -2.39 -8.13
C PRO A 245 -15.16 -3.10 -9.09
N GLN A 246 -14.72 -4.30 -8.71
CA GLN A 246 -13.93 -5.22 -9.55
C GLN A 246 -14.37 -6.65 -9.36
N MET A 247 -13.97 -7.52 -10.31
CA MET A 247 -14.18 -8.95 -10.22
C MET A 247 -12.90 -9.67 -9.81
N PHE A 248 -13.03 -10.63 -8.91
CA PHE A 248 -12.00 -11.60 -8.58
C PHE A 248 -12.13 -12.82 -9.49
N ARG A 249 -11.02 -13.32 -10.00
CA ARG A 249 -10.94 -14.52 -10.84
C ARG A 249 -10.13 -15.60 -10.15
N HIS A 250 -10.76 -16.74 -9.88
CA HIS A 250 -10.06 -17.91 -9.34
C HIS A 250 -8.99 -18.45 -10.29
N ASN A 251 -9.23 -18.32 -11.59
CA ASN A 251 -8.29 -18.65 -12.65
C ASN A 251 -8.20 -17.45 -13.59
N ARG A 252 -6.99 -16.89 -13.75
CA ARG A 252 -6.77 -15.73 -14.61
C ARG A 252 -7.09 -15.97 -16.09
N PHE A 253 -7.13 -17.23 -16.51
CA PHE A 253 -7.40 -17.64 -17.91
C PHE A 253 -8.87 -17.99 -18.16
N ASN A 254 -9.74 -17.90 -17.11
CA ASN A 254 -11.14 -18.29 -17.25
C ASN A 254 -12.02 -17.46 -16.33
N ASP A 255 -13.02 -16.81 -16.91
CA ASP A 255 -13.99 -15.94 -16.20
C ASP A 255 -15.25 -16.70 -15.72
N ALA A 256 -15.37 -17.99 -16.01
CA ALA A 256 -16.60 -18.76 -15.74
C ALA A 256 -17.02 -18.75 -14.24
N HIS A 257 -16.09 -18.47 -13.33
CA HIS A 257 -16.33 -18.40 -11.89
C HIS A 257 -15.84 -17.08 -11.29
N ALA A 258 -15.91 -15.99 -12.06
CA ALA A 258 -15.58 -14.67 -11.53
C ALA A 258 -16.63 -14.24 -10.49
N GLU A 259 -16.17 -13.72 -9.36
CA GLU A 259 -17.02 -13.21 -8.27
C GLU A 259 -16.64 -11.76 -7.93
N PRO A 260 -17.55 -10.95 -7.34
CA PRO A 260 -17.20 -9.62 -6.88
C PRO A 260 -16.00 -9.69 -5.92
N GLN A 261 -15.03 -8.80 -6.11
CA GLN A 261 -13.89 -8.64 -5.22
C GLN A 261 -14.35 -8.01 -3.90
N ASP A 262 -13.90 -8.54 -2.76
CA ASP A 262 -14.19 -7.95 -1.45
C ASP A 262 -13.25 -6.75 -1.20
N ILE A 263 -13.73 -5.56 -1.52
CA ILE A 263 -12.96 -4.31 -1.44
C ILE A 263 -13.50 -3.44 -0.31
N ARG A 264 -12.58 -2.93 0.53
CA ARG A 264 -12.95 -1.92 1.53
C ARG A 264 -11.80 -0.93 1.72
N GLN A 265 -12.09 0.35 1.45
CA GLN A 265 -11.16 1.46 1.60
C GLN A 265 -11.72 2.41 2.65
N VAL A 266 -11.08 2.50 3.81
CA VAL A 266 -11.61 3.18 4.99
C VAL A 266 -10.74 4.39 5.34
N TRP A 267 -11.38 5.51 5.58
CA TRP A 267 -10.73 6.78 5.92
C TRP A 267 -10.64 6.99 7.43
N PHE A 268 -9.45 7.37 7.88
CA PHE A 268 -9.10 7.60 9.29
C PHE A 268 -8.61 9.03 9.51
N ALA A 269 -8.85 9.57 10.70
CA ALA A 269 -8.30 10.85 11.11
C ALA A 269 -6.77 10.80 11.19
N GLY A 270 -6.13 11.83 10.69
CA GLY A 270 -4.69 11.96 10.71
C GLY A 270 -4.06 12.11 9.33
N VAL A 271 -2.77 12.47 9.33
CA VAL A 271 -1.90 12.51 8.15
C VAL A 271 -1.31 11.11 7.88
N HIS A 272 -0.53 11.00 6.83
CA HIS A 272 0.09 9.76 6.34
C HIS A 272 0.64 8.83 7.44
N SER A 273 1.48 9.37 8.33
CA SER A 273 2.08 8.58 9.41
C SER A 273 1.18 8.47 10.66
N ASP A 274 0.12 9.27 10.80
CA ASP A 274 -0.92 9.01 11.79
C ASP A 274 -1.75 7.78 11.44
N VAL A 275 -1.85 7.44 10.14
CA VAL A 275 -2.54 6.25 9.67
C VAL A 275 -1.59 5.05 9.55
N GLY A 276 -0.38 5.25 9.02
CA GLY A 276 0.58 4.18 8.81
C GLY A 276 1.52 3.87 9.99
N GLY A 277 1.54 4.72 11.01
CA GLY A 277 2.52 4.67 12.10
C GLY A 277 3.86 5.31 11.72
N GLY A 278 4.82 5.30 12.64
CA GLY A 278 6.17 5.85 12.43
C GLY A 278 6.44 7.14 13.20
N TYR A 279 5.46 7.73 13.88
CA TYR A 279 5.69 8.78 14.88
C TYR A 279 6.13 8.17 16.23
N PRO A 280 6.70 8.98 17.14
CA PRO A 280 7.02 8.53 18.49
C PRO A 280 5.82 7.87 19.16
N GLU A 281 6.07 6.75 19.84
CA GLU A 281 4.97 5.92 20.37
C GLU A 281 4.01 6.71 21.26
N LYS A 282 4.53 7.65 22.08
CA LYS A 282 3.70 8.52 22.95
C LYS A 282 2.69 9.40 22.19
N ASP A 283 2.98 9.71 20.92
CA ASP A 283 2.20 10.58 20.05
C ASP A 283 1.39 9.78 19.00
N SER A 284 1.47 8.42 19.03
CA SER A 284 0.92 7.52 18.01
C SER A 284 -0.48 6.98 18.30
N ALA A 285 -1.27 7.63 19.15
CA ALA A 285 -2.58 7.13 19.57
C ALA A 285 -3.58 7.01 18.40
N LEU A 286 -3.52 7.90 17.40
CA LEU A 286 -4.40 7.85 16.22
C LEU A 286 -4.09 6.63 15.34
N SER A 287 -2.81 6.25 15.20
CA SER A 287 -2.39 5.13 14.34
C SER A 287 -2.90 3.77 14.83
N LYS A 288 -3.39 3.69 16.07
CA LYS A 288 -3.91 2.43 16.64
C LYS A 288 -5.23 2.02 16.01
N TYR A 289 -6.09 2.96 15.63
CA TYR A 289 -7.37 2.65 14.98
C TYR A 289 -7.19 1.94 13.62
N PRO A 290 -6.40 2.47 12.66
CA PRO A 290 -6.16 1.76 11.41
C PRO A 290 -5.35 0.47 11.58
N LEU A 291 -4.53 0.34 12.65
CA LEU A 291 -3.85 -0.90 12.97
C LEU A 291 -4.85 -1.98 13.43
N LEU A 292 -5.72 -1.65 14.38
CA LEU A 292 -6.71 -2.57 14.92
C LEU A 292 -7.70 -3.01 13.85
N TRP A 293 -8.24 -2.06 13.08
CA TRP A 293 -9.12 -2.37 11.96
C TRP A 293 -8.48 -3.35 10.97
N MET A 294 -7.23 -3.12 10.57
CA MET A 294 -6.53 -4.01 9.64
C MET A 294 -6.27 -5.40 10.23
N ILE A 295 -5.96 -5.47 11.53
CA ILE A 295 -5.78 -6.75 12.23
C ILE A 295 -7.08 -7.53 12.21
N ASP A 296 -8.22 -6.90 12.53
CA ASP A 296 -9.53 -7.55 12.58
C ASP A 296 -9.96 -8.05 11.19
N GLU A 297 -9.80 -7.23 10.15
CA GLU A 297 -10.10 -7.62 8.76
C GLU A 297 -9.22 -8.80 8.30
N ALA A 298 -7.94 -8.76 8.63
CA ALA A 298 -7.01 -9.85 8.28
C ALA A 298 -7.28 -11.13 9.08
N MET A 299 -7.67 -11.03 10.35
CA MET A 299 -8.07 -12.18 11.18
C MET A 299 -9.36 -12.81 10.65
N ALA A 300 -10.34 -12.00 10.24
CA ALA A 300 -11.56 -12.47 9.57
C ALA A 300 -11.24 -13.24 8.28
N ALA A 301 -10.17 -12.85 7.57
CA ALA A 301 -9.64 -13.54 6.40
C ALA A 301 -8.77 -14.78 6.75
N GLY A 302 -8.55 -15.08 8.04
CA GLY A 302 -7.83 -16.27 8.51
C GLY A 302 -6.34 -16.06 8.82
N LEU A 303 -5.90 -14.80 9.01
CA LEU A 303 -4.56 -14.51 9.54
C LEU A 303 -4.49 -14.88 11.04
N SER A 304 -3.41 -15.53 11.45
CA SER A 304 -3.21 -15.90 12.86
C SER A 304 -2.33 -14.88 13.58
N VAL A 305 -2.87 -14.25 14.64
CA VAL A 305 -2.15 -13.29 15.47
C VAL A 305 -2.05 -13.75 16.91
N ASN A 306 -1.11 -13.19 17.66
CA ASN A 306 -0.97 -13.40 19.09
C ASN A 306 -1.79 -12.34 19.86
N PRO A 307 -2.92 -12.68 20.51
CA PRO A 307 -3.77 -11.69 21.17
C PRO A 307 -3.05 -10.89 22.25
N ARG A 308 -2.11 -11.52 22.98
CA ARG A 308 -1.31 -10.83 24.00
C ARG A 308 -0.43 -9.73 23.39
N THR A 309 0.09 -9.96 22.18
CA THR A 309 0.91 -8.97 21.46
C THR A 309 0.03 -7.87 20.87
N VAL A 310 -1.14 -8.21 20.34
CA VAL A 310 -2.14 -7.23 19.90
C VAL A 310 -2.56 -6.34 21.06
N ASN A 311 -2.90 -6.93 22.22
CA ASN A 311 -3.27 -6.18 23.42
C ASN A 311 -2.17 -5.20 23.85
N GLN A 312 -0.90 -5.60 23.77
CA GLN A 312 0.21 -4.71 24.11
C GLN A 312 0.44 -3.62 23.07
N LEU A 313 0.60 -3.98 21.79
CA LEU A 313 1.05 -3.04 20.76
C LEU A 313 -0.07 -2.14 20.23
N ALA A 314 -1.30 -2.67 20.12
CA ALA A 314 -2.41 -1.96 19.53
C ALA A 314 -3.38 -1.39 20.58
N TRP A 315 -3.68 -2.12 21.65
CA TRP A 315 -4.56 -1.65 22.72
C TRP A 315 -3.83 -0.95 23.88
N GLY A 316 -2.49 -0.91 23.88
CA GLY A 316 -1.71 -0.24 24.92
C GLY A 316 -1.74 -0.94 26.28
N VAL A 317 -2.08 -2.23 26.34
CA VAL A 317 -2.11 -2.98 27.61
C VAL A 317 -0.70 -3.25 28.10
N GLN A 318 -0.34 -2.69 29.24
CA GLN A 318 1.00 -2.88 29.82
C GLN A 318 1.22 -4.34 30.22
N ARG A 319 2.31 -4.93 29.77
CA ARG A 319 2.75 -6.26 30.21
C ARG A 319 3.57 -6.17 31.48
N LYS A 320 3.30 -7.06 32.42
CA LYS A 320 4.13 -7.22 33.61
C LYS A 320 5.58 -7.50 33.19
N ASN A 321 6.52 -6.76 33.77
CA ASN A 321 7.96 -6.84 33.49
C ASN A 321 8.39 -6.45 32.06
N SER A 322 7.55 -5.77 31.26
CA SER A 322 7.99 -5.20 30.00
C SER A 322 8.55 -3.79 30.20
N PRO A 323 9.78 -3.48 29.72
CA PRO A 323 10.31 -2.13 29.76
C PRO A 323 9.63 -1.21 28.72
N PHE A 324 8.88 -1.78 27.76
CA PHE A 324 8.22 -1.04 26.70
C PHE A 324 6.76 -0.80 27.04
N SER A 325 6.31 0.44 26.94
CA SER A 325 4.92 0.86 27.03
C SER A 325 4.43 1.33 25.68
N TYR A 326 3.16 1.05 25.39
CA TYR A 326 2.50 1.49 24.16
C TYR A 326 1.23 2.25 24.52
N VAL A 327 0.94 3.34 23.76
CA VAL A 327 -0.27 4.11 24.00
C VAL A 327 -1.50 3.36 23.52
N ALA A 328 -2.60 3.57 24.21
CA ALA A 328 -3.92 3.09 23.78
C ALA A 328 -4.46 3.93 22.60
N PRO A 329 -5.39 3.38 21.78
CA PRO A 329 -6.12 4.19 20.81
C PRO A 329 -6.87 5.33 21.50
N SER A 330 -6.76 6.54 20.96
CA SER A 330 -7.47 7.71 21.49
C SER A 330 -7.86 8.65 20.36
N ILE A 331 -9.14 9.01 20.32
CA ILE A 331 -9.65 10.02 19.38
C ILE A 331 -9.09 11.42 19.67
N ARG A 332 -8.61 11.64 20.90
CA ARG A 332 -7.94 12.88 21.32
C ARG A 332 -6.43 12.85 21.08
N GLY A 333 -5.93 11.79 20.46
CA GLY A 333 -4.52 11.66 20.10
C GLY A 333 -4.04 12.85 19.27
N MET A 334 -2.76 13.12 19.34
CA MET A 334 -2.13 14.22 18.60
C MET A 334 -2.35 14.02 17.08
N LEU A 335 -2.86 15.07 16.42
CA LEU A 335 -2.90 15.19 14.98
C LEU A 335 -1.63 15.92 14.55
N HIS A 336 -0.79 15.26 13.76
CA HIS A 336 0.47 15.83 13.32
C HIS A 336 0.29 16.75 12.10
N ASP A 337 1.16 17.74 11.95
CA ASP A 337 1.33 18.49 10.70
C ASP A 337 2.53 17.91 9.93
N SER A 338 2.25 17.22 8.82
CA SER A 338 3.27 16.67 7.92
C SER A 338 3.89 17.72 6.99
N MET A 339 3.35 18.96 6.98
CA MET A 339 3.73 20.04 6.07
C MET A 339 4.93 20.82 6.59
N THR A 340 6.14 20.31 6.38
CA THR A 340 7.40 21.03 6.67
C THR A 340 7.63 22.18 5.68
N ALA A 341 8.57 23.09 5.99
CA ALA A 341 8.92 24.21 5.11
C ALA A 341 9.34 23.75 3.68
N ALA A 342 10.08 22.64 3.60
CA ALA A 342 10.46 22.04 2.30
C ALA A 342 9.26 21.54 1.48
N TRP A 343 8.31 20.90 2.16
CA TRP A 343 7.06 20.46 1.49
C TRP A 343 6.21 21.64 1.05
N ARG A 344 6.15 22.73 1.84
CA ARG A 344 5.44 23.97 1.46
C ARG A 344 5.96 24.55 0.14
N LEU A 345 7.28 24.55 -0.05
CA LEU A 345 7.87 25.04 -1.31
C LEU A 345 7.38 24.21 -2.52
N LEU A 346 7.28 22.89 -2.38
CA LEU A 346 6.79 22.00 -3.44
C LEU A 346 5.30 22.18 -3.75
N GLU A 347 4.52 22.64 -2.79
CA GLU A 347 3.09 22.93 -2.97
C GLU A 347 2.83 24.14 -3.88
N PHE A 348 3.78 25.07 -3.99
CA PHE A 348 3.68 26.23 -4.89
C PHE A 348 4.17 25.96 -6.31
N LEU A 349 4.73 24.80 -6.59
CA LEU A 349 5.13 24.44 -7.93
C LEU A 349 3.89 24.09 -8.79
N PRO A 350 3.73 24.69 -9.99
CA PRO A 350 2.62 24.37 -10.88
C PRO A 350 2.62 22.88 -11.26
N LYS A 351 1.44 22.28 -11.24
CA LYS A 351 1.21 20.88 -11.63
C LYS A 351 0.18 20.81 -12.74
N SER A 352 0.24 19.73 -13.54
CA SER A 352 -0.77 19.48 -14.56
C SER A 352 -2.16 19.34 -13.92
N ALA A 353 -3.17 19.95 -14.53
CA ALA A 353 -4.57 19.87 -14.09
C ALA A 353 -5.11 18.43 -14.02
N THR A 354 -4.48 17.48 -14.71
CA THR A 354 -4.82 16.05 -14.64
C THR A 354 -4.61 15.44 -13.25
N TYR A 355 -3.81 16.10 -12.41
CA TYR A 355 -3.54 15.68 -11.04
C TYR A 355 -4.34 16.44 -9.98
N LYS A 356 -5.23 17.35 -10.38
CA LYS A 356 -6.07 18.11 -9.48
C LYS A 356 -7.11 17.18 -8.81
N GLU A 357 -7.13 17.15 -7.50
CA GLU A 357 -8.12 16.39 -6.72
C GLU A 357 -9.24 17.28 -6.18
N TRP A 358 -8.89 18.50 -5.75
CA TRP A 358 -9.85 19.37 -5.09
C TRP A 358 -10.62 20.25 -6.10
N PRO A 359 -11.96 20.16 -6.18
CA PRO A 359 -12.76 20.87 -7.20
C PRO A 359 -12.56 22.37 -7.21
N GLN A 360 -12.38 23.00 -6.04
CA GLN A 360 -12.30 24.48 -5.92
C GLN A 360 -10.97 25.06 -6.39
N ARG A 361 -9.94 24.25 -6.68
CA ARG A 361 -8.67 24.75 -7.21
C ARG A 361 -8.83 25.24 -8.63
N GLN A 362 -8.39 26.49 -8.87
CA GLN A 362 -8.42 27.08 -10.22
C GLN A 362 -7.35 26.49 -11.10
N VAL A 363 -7.69 26.34 -12.38
CA VAL A 363 -6.77 25.83 -13.42
C VAL A 363 -6.50 26.96 -14.40
N HIS A 364 -5.21 27.22 -14.67
CA HIS A 364 -4.75 28.20 -15.64
C HIS A 364 -3.80 27.51 -16.63
N PHE A 365 -4.06 27.65 -17.93
CA PHE A 365 -3.24 27.05 -19.02
C PHE A 365 -2.94 25.55 -18.81
N GLY A 366 -3.92 24.77 -18.33
CA GLY A 366 -3.76 23.34 -18.08
C GLY A 366 -2.93 22.97 -16.85
N CYS A 367 -2.53 23.96 -16.05
CA CYS A 367 -1.80 23.79 -14.80
C CYS A 367 -2.57 24.41 -13.61
N TYR A 368 -2.24 23.96 -12.40
CA TYR A 368 -2.77 24.52 -11.16
C TYR A 368 -1.71 24.48 -10.05
N ILE A 369 -1.91 25.27 -9.00
CA ILE A 369 -1.06 25.25 -7.80
C ILE A 369 -1.79 24.47 -6.71
N PRO A 370 -1.22 23.39 -6.19
CA PRO A 370 -1.85 22.56 -5.17
C PRO A 370 -2.14 23.32 -3.88
N ASP A 371 -1.18 24.06 -3.35
CA ASP A 371 -1.29 24.86 -2.13
C ASP A 371 -2.05 24.12 -1.02
N ARG A 372 -1.54 22.96 -0.62
CA ARG A 372 -2.10 22.13 0.45
C ARG A 372 -3.54 21.68 0.19
N GLU A 373 -3.85 21.35 -1.06
CA GLU A 373 -5.21 20.89 -1.38
C GLU A 373 -5.60 19.63 -0.59
N PRO A 374 -6.85 19.55 -0.10
CA PRO A 374 -7.35 18.34 0.52
C PRO A 374 -7.42 17.19 -0.49
N ARG A 375 -7.29 15.98 0.01
CA ARG A 375 -7.63 14.80 -0.78
C ARG A 375 -9.12 14.79 -1.10
N PHE A 376 -9.48 14.34 -2.27
CA PHE A 376 -10.87 14.11 -2.62
C PHE A 376 -11.37 12.81 -1.99
N ILE A 377 -12.49 12.88 -1.27
CA ILE A 377 -13.20 11.74 -0.70
C ILE A 377 -14.56 11.68 -1.40
N PRO A 378 -14.88 10.61 -2.14
CA PRO A 378 -16.16 10.50 -2.84
C PRO A 378 -17.33 10.31 -1.86
N ASP A 379 -18.53 10.69 -2.30
CA ASP A 379 -19.75 10.35 -1.59
C ASP A 379 -19.91 8.82 -1.53
N GLY A 380 -20.44 8.32 -0.41
CA GLY A 380 -20.54 6.89 -0.13
C GLY A 380 -19.25 6.27 0.41
N ALA A 381 -18.16 7.04 0.60
CA ALA A 381 -16.91 6.52 1.15
C ALA A 381 -17.10 5.95 2.57
N HIS A 382 -16.30 4.93 2.92
CA HIS A 382 -16.30 4.35 4.26
C HIS A 382 -15.47 5.23 5.21
N ILE A 383 -16.11 5.77 6.24
CA ILE A 383 -15.47 6.59 7.27
C ILE A 383 -15.46 5.82 8.60
N HIS A 384 -14.27 5.68 9.18
CA HIS A 384 -14.14 4.99 10.46
C HIS A 384 -14.79 5.79 11.61
N GLU A 385 -15.46 5.10 12.52
CA GLU A 385 -16.21 5.72 13.64
C GLU A 385 -15.33 6.66 14.50
N SER A 386 -14.02 6.35 14.64
CA SER A 386 -13.08 7.23 15.36
C SER A 386 -12.99 8.65 14.80
N VAL A 387 -13.23 8.83 13.50
CA VAL A 387 -13.28 10.17 12.86
C VAL A 387 -14.50 10.95 13.36
N LEU A 388 -15.66 10.30 13.35
CA LEU A 388 -16.93 10.90 13.74
C LEU A 388 -16.94 11.24 15.23
N MET A 389 -16.42 10.36 16.05
CA MET A 389 -16.23 10.63 17.48
C MET A 389 -15.28 11.80 17.72
N ARG A 390 -14.17 11.87 16.96
CA ARG A 390 -13.24 13.00 17.04
C ARG A 390 -13.92 14.31 16.66
N ILE A 391 -14.73 14.33 15.60
CA ILE A 391 -15.53 15.50 15.20
C ILE A 391 -16.51 15.91 16.31
N ALA A 392 -17.15 14.95 16.95
CA ALA A 392 -18.12 15.22 18.01
C ALA A 392 -17.48 15.78 19.28
N GLU A 393 -16.31 15.24 19.68
CA GLU A 393 -15.66 15.59 20.95
C GLU A 393 -14.63 16.73 20.84
N MET A 394 -14.13 17.04 19.64
CA MET A 394 -13.12 18.07 19.41
C MET A 394 -13.66 19.16 18.48
N PRO A 395 -14.15 20.29 19.02
CA PRO A 395 -14.77 21.36 18.24
C PRO A 395 -13.90 21.92 17.11
N ASP A 396 -12.57 21.91 17.32
CA ASP A 396 -11.60 22.43 16.36
C ASP A 396 -11.27 21.45 15.23
N TYR A 397 -11.70 20.19 15.33
CA TYR A 397 -11.48 19.19 14.29
C TYR A 397 -12.64 19.14 13.30
N ARG A 398 -12.44 19.72 12.13
CA ARG A 398 -13.43 19.75 11.04
C ARG A 398 -12.74 19.50 9.70
N PRO A 399 -12.60 18.24 9.27
CA PRO A 399 -12.00 17.94 7.97
C PRO A 399 -12.90 18.47 6.84
N VAL A 400 -12.36 19.40 6.05
CA VAL A 400 -13.10 20.10 4.98
C VAL A 400 -13.48 19.19 3.81
N ASN A 401 -12.86 18.01 3.72
CA ASN A 401 -13.06 17.02 2.68
C ASN A 401 -13.94 15.84 3.11
N LEU A 402 -14.57 15.92 4.28
CA LEU A 402 -15.55 14.92 4.69
C LEU A 402 -16.76 15.02 3.74
N PRO A 403 -17.15 13.93 3.05
CA PRO A 403 -18.29 13.96 2.13
C PRO A 403 -19.62 14.10 2.87
N ALA A 404 -20.64 14.59 2.17
CA ALA A 404 -21.99 14.75 2.74
C ALA A 404 -22.66 13.40 3.05
N ALA A 405 -22.41 12.39 2.19
CA ALA A 405 -22.90 11.03 2.37
C ALA A 405 -21.71 10.08 2.55
N TYR A 406 -21.76 9.24 3.58
CA TYR A 406 -20.71 8.25 3.86
C TYR A 406 -21.26 7.05 4.61
N GLU A 407 -20.56 5.93 4.51
CA GLU A 407 -20.83 4.72 5.29
C GLU A 407 -19.93 4.68 6.53
N ARG A 408 -20.50 4.28 7.67
CA ARG A 408 -19.76 4.19 8.94
C ARG A 408 -19.13 2.82 9.09
N VAL A 409 -17.86 2.81 9.45
CA VAL A 409 -17.13 1.61 9.83
C VAL A 409 -16.96 1.60 11.34
N PRO A 410 -17.48 0.59 12.06
CA PRO A 410 -17.49 0.56 13.51
C PRO A 410 -16.10 0.45 14.11
N LEU A 411 -15.98 0.83 15.38
CA LEU A 411 -14.76 0.60 16.16
C LEU A 411 -14.48 -0.90 16.31
N PRO A 412 -13.20 -1.28 16.31
CA PRO A 412 -12.81 -2.64 16.64
C PRO A 412 -13.20 -2.96 18.09
N VAL A 413 -13.68 -4.18 18.32
CA VAL A 413 -14.04 -4.66 19.65
C VAL A 413 -12.81 -5.34 20.27
N LYS A 414 -12.48 -4.92 21.51
CA LYS A 414 -11.39 -5.58 22.24
C LYS A 414 -11.83 -6.98 22.62
N GLY A 415 -11.20 -7.99 22.00
CA GLY A 415 -11.44 -9.38 22.36
C GLY A 415 -10.94 -9.70 23.77
N ASP A 416 -11.69 -10.55 24.49
CA ASP A 416 -11.25 -11.16 25.74
C ASP A 416 -10.07 -12.09 25.41
N GLY A 417 -8.84 -11.65 25.67
CA GLY A 417 -7.60 -12.39 25.35
C GLY A 417 -6.90 -12.98 26.55
#